data_352ca6817ad394d9081c199ef9c65566
#
_entry.id   352ca6817ad394d9081c199ef9c65566
#
_cell.length_a   1.000
_cell.length_b   1.000
_cell.length_c   1.000
_cell.angle_alpha   90.00
_cell.angle_beta   90.00
_cell.angle_gamma   90.00
#
_symmetry.space_group_name_H-M   'P 1'
#
loop_
_entity.id
_entity.type
_entity.pdbx_description
1 polymer ?
#
loop_
_entity_poly.entity_id
_entity_poly.type
_entity_poly.pdbx_seq_one_letter_code
_entity_poly.pdbx_strand_id
1 'polypeptide(L)'
;MGNKKNTHTILYPIVRSVLNVIFYKGFKLHVEGQENIPATGAIIAAPNHKSDWDPPLVGIAFPNRVIHYMAKEELFKNPVFAWILRLFGTFPVKRGTIDTGAIMRAVRELKQGNILGIFPEGTRIRKDGLGRFHSGMASIAMMAGVDILPIAVLNSRELPHTTEPP
;
A
#
# COMPACT_ATOMS: atom_id res chain seq x y z
N MET A 1 -17.43 -25.92 -6.75
CA MET A 1 -16.99 -24.64 -6.15
C MET A 1 -15.51 -24.76 -5.81
N GLY A 2 -14.64 -24.32 -6.73
CA GLY A 2 -13.18 -24.50 -6.66
C GLY A 2 -12.54 -23.53 -5.66
N ASN A 3 -11.67 -24.06 -4.89
CA ASN A 3 -10.92 -23.49 -3.78
C ASN A 3 -10.00 -22.31 -4.20
N LYS A 4 -10.52 -21.08 -4.24
CA LYS A 4 -9.75 -19.85 -4.53
C LYS A 4 -8.80 -19.39 -3.40
N LYS A 5 -8.76 -20.12 -2.27
CA LYS A 5 -7.95 -19.74 -1.09
C LYS A 5 -6.45 -20.06 -1.23
N ASN A 6 -6.04 -20.97 -2.11
CA ASN A 6 -4.68 -21.51 -2.05
C ASN A 6 -3.61 -20.68 -2.75
N THR A 7 -3.93 -19.90 -3.77
CA THR A 7 -2.91 -19.16 -4.54
C THR A 7 -2.33 -17.98 -3.74
N HIS A 8 -3.17 -17.23 -3.03
CA HIS A 8 -2.74 -16.12 -2.17
C HIS A 8 -1.90 -16.61 -0.98
N THR A 9 -2.25 -17.77 -0.42
CA THR A 9 -1.57 -18.32 0.77
C THR A 9 -0.15 -18.79 0.48
N ILE A 10 0.14 -19.25 -0.74
CA ILE A 10 1.45 -19.80 -1.12
C ILE A 10 2.34 -18.77 -1.83
N LEU A 11 1.79 -18.04 -2.80
CA LEU A 11 2.57 -17.12 -3.63
C LEU A 11 2.99 -15.84 -2.88
N TYR A 12 2.11 -15.29 -2.05
CA TYR A 12 2.43 -14.09 -1.29
C TYR A 12 3.71 -14.23 -0.44
N PRO A 13 3.89 -15.27 0.41
CA PRO A 13 5.11 -15.42 1.20
C PRO A 13 6.35 -15.65 0.34
N ILE A 14 6.25 -16.34 -0.81
CA ILE A 14 7.37 -16.53 -1.72
C ILE A 14 7.82 -15.20 -2.32
N VAL A 15 6.88 -14.45 -2.93
CA VAL A 15 7.18 -13.14 -3.52
C VAL A 15 7.72 -12.18 -2.46
N ARG A 16 7.14 -12.17 -1.27
CA ARG A 16 7.61 -11.38 -0.15
C ARG A 16 9.05 -11.75 0.25
N SER A 17 9.39 -13.05 0.31
CA SER A 17 10.74 -13.49 0.65
C SER A 17 11.76 -13.01 -0.39
N VAL A 18 11.43 -13.08 -1.67
CA VAL A 18 12.27 -12.55 -2.75
C VAL A 18 12.46 -11.04 -2.61
N LEU A 19 11.38 -10.30 -2.40
CA LEU A 19 11.44 -8.85 -2.19
C LEU A 19 12.25 -8.49 -0.94
N ASN A 20 12.12 -9.23 0.15
CA ASN A 20 12.94 -9.04 1.35
C ASN A 20 14.44 -9.16 1.04
N VAL A 21 14.85 -10.18 0.29
CA VAL A 21 16.27 -10.34 -0.10
C VAL A 21 16.72 -9.15 -0.95
N ILE A 22 15.93 -8.75 -1.93
CA ILE A 22 16.25 -7.63 -2.82
C ILE A 22 16.39 -6.32 -2.02
N PHE A 23 15.42 -6.00 -1.17
CA PHE A 23 15.40 -4.72 -0.48
C PHE A 23 16.38 -4.67 0.70
N TYR A 24 16.42 -5.68 1.56
CA TYR A 24 17.33 -5.67 2.72
C TYR A 24 18.79 -5.91 2.33
N LYS A 25 19.07 -6.85 1.40
CA LYS A 25 20.44 -7.14 0.99
C LYS A 25 20.91 -6.31 -0.20
N GLY A 26 20.07 -6.12 -1.21
CA GLY A 26 20.41 -5.39 -2.43
C GLY A 26 20.42 -3.87 -2.20
N PHE A 27 19.34 -3.32 -1.65
CA PHE A 27 19.18 -1.88 -1.46
C PHE A 27 19.43 -1.40 -0.03
N LYS A 28 19.86 -2.29 0.87
CA LYS A 28 20.19 -1.98 2.28
C LYS A 28 19.05 -1.26 3.00
N LEU A 29 17.80 -1.73 2.78
CA LEU A 29 16.64 -1.19 3.47
C LEU A 29 16.83 -1.25 4.98
N HIS A 30 16.69 -0.12 5.63
CA HIS A 30 16.64 -0.01 7.09
C HIS A 30 15.22 0.38 7.50
N VAL A 31 14.68 -0.27 8.53
CA VAL A 31 13.32 -0.04 9.03
C VAL A 31 13.39 0.20 10.53
N GLU A 32 12.84 1.33 10.97
CA GLU A 32 12.72 1.72 12.37
C GLU A 32 11.24 1.80 12.75
N GLY A 33 10.94 1.63 14.05
CA GLY A 33 9.58 1.81 14.57
C GLY A 33 8.62 0.67 14.26
N GLN A 34 9.12 -0.53 13.87
CA GLN A 34 8.25 -1.69 13.63
C GLN A 34 7.44 -2.11 14.85
N GLU A 35 7.92 -1.81 16.05
CA GLU A 35 7.25 -2.03 17.33
C GLU A 35 5.94 -1.23 17.46
N ASN A 36 5.78 -0.15 16.69
CA ASN A 36 4.57 0.66 16.65
C ASN A 36 3.47 0.05 15.76
N ILE A 37 3.79 -1.01 15.00
CA ILE A 37 2.80 -1.67 14.15
C ILE A 37 1.94 -2.59 15.01
N PRO A 38 0.61 -2.36 15.11
CA PRO A 38 -0.25 -3.23 15.90
C PRO A 38 -0.22 -4.66 15.37
N ALA A 39 -0.06 -5.63 16.27
CA ALA A 39 -0.07 -7.05 15.91
C ALA A 39 -1.42 -7.50 15.33
N THR A 40 -2.51 -6.88 15.77
CA THR A 40 -3.88 -7.19 15.36
C THR A 40 -4.68 -5.89 15.19
N GLY A 41 -5.91 -6.01 14.68
CA GLY A 41 -6.80 -4.87 14.46
C GLY A 41 -6.51 -4.11 13.15
N ALA A 42 -7.46 -3.28 12.75
CA ALA A 42 -7.36 -2.48 11.54
C ALA A 42 -6.66 -1.15 11.83
N ILE A 43 -5.84 -0.72 10.89
CA ILE A 43 -5.23 0.62 10.87
C ILE A 43 -5.14 1.13 9.43
N ILE A 44 -4.96 2.43 9.27
CA ILE A 44 -4.51 3.02 8.01
C ILE A 44 -3.00 3.27 8.10
N ALA A 45 -2.23 2.61 7.25
CA ALA A 45 -0.82 2.91 7.03
C ALA A 45 -0.73 4.11 6.06
N ALA A 46 -0.14 5.22 6.51
CA ALA A 46 -0.11 6.49 5.79
C ALA A 46 1.32 6.92 5.42
N PRO A 47 1.95 6.30 4.41
CA PRO A 47 3.28 6.68 3.93
C PRO A 47 3.22 7.92 3.03
N ASN A 48 4.33 8.68 2.95
CA ASN A 48 4.57 9.63 1.88
C ASN A 48 4.86 8.91 0.55
N HIS A 49 4.63 9.59 -0.59
CA HIS A 49 4.74 8.96 -1.91
C HIS A 49 5.75 9.67 -2.81
N LYS A 50 6.90 9.04 -3.02
CA LYS A 50 8.02 9.57 -3.81
C LYS A 50 8.38 8.69 -5.02
N SER A 51 8.09 7.38 -4.95
CA SER A 51 8.53 6.39 -5.92
C SER A 51 7.49 5.30 -6.12
N ASP A 52 7.55 4.60 -7.25
CA ASP A 52 6.77 3.37 -7.49
C ASP A 52 7.18 2.23 -6.53
N TRP A 53 8.33 2.36 -5.89
CA TRP A 53 8.81 1.40 -4.91
C TRP A 53 8.23 1.57 -3.50
N ASP A 54 7.57 2.71 -3.22
CA ASP A 54 7.04 2.96 -1.88
C ASP A 54 6.05 1.89 -1.40
N PRO A 55 5.05 1.44 -2.20
CA PRO A 55 4.12 0.42 -1.74
C PRO A 55 4.79 -0.91 -1.36
N PRO A 56 5.71 -1.49 -2.17
CA PRO A 56 6.41 -2.71 -1.77
C PRO A 56 7.38 -2.49 -0.60
N LEU A 57 8.06 -1.34 -0.49
CA LEU A 57 8.93 -1.02 0.64
C LEU A 57 8.14 -1.01 1.95
N VAL A 58 7.03 -0.29 1.98
CA VAL A 58 6.15 -0.25 3.15
C VAL A 58 5.55 -1.62 3.44
N GLY A 59 5.13 -2.37 2.41
CA GLY A 59 4.60 -3.72 2.57
C GLY A 59 5.59 -4.69 3.22
N ILE A 60 6.89 -4.55 2.93
CA ILE A 60 7.96 -5.35 3.52
C ILE A 60 8.21 -4.96 4.98
N ALA A 61 8.09 -3.67 5.32
CA ALA A 61 8.25 -3.18 6.68
C ALA A 61 7.21 -3.76 7.66
N PHE A 62 6.09 -4.31 7.17
CA PHE A 62 5.06 -4.97 7.98
C PHE A 62 5.27 -6.49 8.01
N PRO A 63 5.95 -7.05 9.01
CA PRO A 63 6.49 -8.42 8.95
C PRO A 63 5.44 -9.52 8.81
N ASN A 64 4.28 -9.39 9.43
CA ASN A 64 3.28 -10.46 9.54
C ASN A 64 1.89 -10.08 9.02
N ARG A 65 1.77 -8.95 8.33
CA ARG A 65 0.48 -8.43 7.91
C ARG A 65 0.54 -7.90 6.48
N VAL A 66 -0.52 -8.16 5.72
CA VAL A 66 -0.68 -7.65 4.35
C VAL A 66 -1.29 -6.27 4.39
N ILE A 67 -0.75 -5.34 3.62
CA ILE A 67 -1.34 -4.01 3.43
C ILE A 67 -2.14 -4.04 2.13
N HIS A 68 -3.42 -3.68 2.22
CA HIS A 68 -4.29 -3.50 1.07
C HIS A 68 -4.19 -2.06 0.59
N TYR A 69 -3.79 -1.85 -0.67
CA TYR A 69 -3.63 -0.50 -1.22
C TYR A 69 -4.79 -0.10 -2.12
N MET A 70 -5.03 1.20 -2.21
CA MET A 70 -5.84 1.81 -3.24
C MET A 70 -4.92 2.29 -4.37
N ALA A 71 -5.10 1.78 -5.58
CA ALA A 71 -4.28 2.17 -6.73
C ALA A 71 -5.15 2.63 -7.90
N LYS A 72 -4.62 3.51 -8.76
CA LYS A 72 -5.35 4.03 -9.92
C LYS A 72 -5.86 2.89 -10.81
N GLU A 73 -7.10 2.99 -11.30
CA GLU A 73 -7.75 1.93 -12.09
C GLU A 73 -6.99 1.57 -13.37
N GLU A 74 -6.24 2.51 -13.95
CA GLU A 74 -5.46 2.30 -15.17
C GLU A 74 -4.37 1.23 -14.99
N LEU A 75 -3.86 1.04 -13.76
CA LEU A 75 -2.89 -0.01 -13.46
C LEU A 75 -3.48 -1.42 -13.59
N PHE A 76 -4.80 -1.53 -13.55
CA PHE A 76 -5.50 -2.80 -13.69
C PHE A 76 -5.88 -3.15 -15.14
N LYS A 77 -5.56 -2.30 -16.12
CA LYS A 77 -5.79 -2.58 -17.56
C LYS A 77 -4.91 -3.71 -18.07
N ASN A 78 -3.66 -3.80 -17.58
CA ASN A 78 -2.81 -4.95 -17.90
C ASN A 78 -3.18 -6.13 -17.01
N PRO A 79 -3.60 -7.28 -17.56
CA PRO A 79 -4.10 -8.41 -16.78
C PRO A 79 -3.04 -9.05 -15.87
N VAL A 80 -1.78 -9.10 -16.31
CA VAL A 80 -0.67 -9.65 -15.52
C VAL A 80 -0.39 -8.74 -14.32
N PHE A 81 -0.28 -7.43 -14.58
CA PHE A 81 -0.04 -6.46 -13.51
C PHE A 81 -1.23 -6.38 -12.54
N ALA A 82 -2.46 -6.41 -13.06
CA ALA A 82 -3.67 -6.49 -12.25
C ALA A 82 -3.71 -7.74 -11.34
N TRP A 83 -3.24 -8.88 -11.84
CA TRP A 83 -3.14 -10.09 -11.05
C TRP A 83 -2.14 -9.92 -9.89
N ILE A 84 -0.94 -9.37 -10.16
CA ILE A 84 0.07 -9.06 -9.14
C ILE A 84 -0.50 -8.11 -8.09
N LEU A 85 -1.11 -6.99 -8.51
CA LEU A 85 -1.70 -6.02 -7.59
C LEU A 85 -2.75 -6.65 -6.68
N ARG A 86 -3.64 -7.49 -7.25
CA ARG A 86 -4.66 -8.20 -6.47
C ARG A 86 -4.06 -9.23 -5.51
N LEU A 87 -2.93 -9.85 -5.86
CA LEU A 87 -2.20 -10.76 -4.97
C LEU A 87 -1.76 -10.06 -3.68
N PHE A 88 -1.45 -8.76 -3.76
CA PHE A 88 -1.12 -7.90 -2.62
C PHE A 88 -2.34 -7.16 -2.04
N GLY A 89 -3.58 -7.63 -2.30
CA GLY A 89 -4.78 -7.01 -1.76
C GLY A 89 -5.10 -5.63 -2.33
N THR A 90 -4.36 -5.17 -3.35
CA THR A 90 -4.58 -3.85 -3.97
C THR A 90 -5.85 -3.83 -4.80
N PHE A 91 -6.63 -2.75 -4.72
CA PHE A 91 -7.87 -2.56 -5.46
C PHE A 91 -7.93 -1.21 -6.18
N PRO A 92 -8.69 -1.12 -7.28
CA PRO A 92 -8.75 0.08 -8.09
C PRO A 92 -9.52 1.22 -7.42
N VAL A 93 -9.12 2.46 -7.71
CA VAL A 93 -9.82 3.70 -7.39
C VAL A 93 -9.78 4.63 -8.60
N LYS A 94 -10.89 5.28 -8.89
CA LYS A 94 -10.98 6.35 -9.90
C LYS A 94 -10.44 7.65 -9.29
N ARG A 95 -9.42 8.23 -9.92
CA ARG A 95 -8.86 9.52 -9.51
C ARG A 95 -9.61 10.68 -10.17
N GLY A 96 -9.55 11.86 -9.54
CA GLY A 96 -10.17 13.09 -10.07
C GLY A 96 -11.66 13.21 -9.78
N THR A 97 -12.29 12.18 -9.23
CA THR A 97 -13.70 12.19 -8.80
C THR A 97 -13.84 11.53 -7.42
N ILE A 98 -14.97 11.75 -6.76
CA ILE A 98 -15.29 11.02 -5.53
C ILE A 98 -15.75 9.62 -5.92
N ASP A 99 -14.85 8.64 -5.73
CA ASP A 99 -15.18 7.22 -5.93
C ASP A 99 -15.76 6.62 -4.64
N THR A 100 -17.07 6.76 -4.47
CA THR A 100 -17.79 6.24 -3.30
C THR A 100 -17.65 4.70 -3.18
N GLY A 101 -17.58 4.00 -4.31
CA GLY A 101 -17.38 2.55 -4.33
C GLY A 101 -16.03 2.14 -3.73
N ALA A 102 -14.96 2.83 -4.12
CA ALA A 102 -13.63 2.60 -3.57
C ALA A 102 -13.55 2.97 -2.08
N ILE A 103 -14.20 4.09 -1.66
CA ILE A 103 -14.28 4.49 -0.26
C ILE A 103 -15.00 3.43 0.57
N MET A 104 -16.16 2.96 0.13
CA MET A 104 -16.91 1.92 0.84
C MET A 104 -16.16 0.58 0.89
N ARG A 105 -15.37 0.27 -0.13
CA ARG A 105 -14.50 -0.90 -0.11
C ARG A 105 -13.38 -0.73 0.90
N ALA A 106 -12.74 0.42 0.96
CA ALA A 106 -11.71 0.75 1.93
C ALA A 106 -12.22 0.58 3.38
N VAL A 107 -13.39 1.14 3.67
CA VAL A 107 -14.06 0.99 4.98
C VAL A 107 -14.36 -0.47 5.29
N ARG A 108 -14.78 -1.26 4.31
CA ARG A 108 -15.07 -2.70 4.48
C ARG A 108 -13.78 -3.49 4.80
N GLU A 109 -12.69 -3.22 4.09
CA GLU A 109 -11.38 -3.85 4.38
C GLU A 109 -10.95 -3.57 5.83
N LEU A 110 -11.08 -2.31 6.29
CA LEU A 110 -10.77 -1.95 7.67
C LEU A 110 -11.68 -2.64 8.68
N LYS A 111 -13.00 -2.70 8.42
CA LYS A 111 -13.94 -3.42 9.29
C LYS A 111 -13.70 -4.93 9.37
N GLN A 112 -12.99 -5.50 8.42
CA GLN A 112 -12.54 -6.91 8.45
C GLN A 112 -11.23 -7.10 9.22
N GLY A 113 -10.66 -6.05 9.81
CA GLY A 113 -9.40 -6.09 10.56
C GLY A 113 -8.14 -5.98 9.68
N ASN A 114 -8.30 -5.65 8.38
CA ASN A 114 -7.18 -5.50 7.46
C ASN A 114 -6.47 -4.14 7.63
N ILE A 115 -5.22 -4.07 7.19
CA ILE A 115 -4.47 -2.81 7.08
C ILE A 115 -4.76 -2.20 5.72
N LEU A 116 -5.10 -0.92 5.70
CA LEU A 116 -5.27 -0.16 4.46
C LEU A 116 -4.09 0.79 4.27
N GLY A 117 -3.38 0.68 3.14
CA GLY A 117 -2.34 1.62 2.75
C GLY A 117 -2.92 2.77 1.93
N ILE A 118 -2.78 3.98 2.42
CA ILE A 118 -3.19 5.20 1.70
C ILE A 118 -2.02 6.17 1.68
N PHE A 119 -1.63 6.58 0.49
CA PHE A 119 -0.71 7.71 0.31
C PHE A 119 -1.52 9.00 0.39
N PRO A 120 -1.40 9.82 1.47
CA PRO A 120 -2.29 10.96 1.69
C PRO A 120 -2.11 12.06 0.65
N GLU A 121 -1.02 12.06 -0.08
CA GLU A 121 -0.72 12.97 -1.18
C GLU A 121 -1.50 12.64 -2.47
N GLY A 122 -2.07 11.43 -2.57
CA GLY A 122 -2.86 10.96 -3.72
C GLY A 122 -2.06 10.76 -5.01
N THR A 123 -0.83 11.24 -5.09
CA THR A 123 0.08 11.11 -6.23
C THR A 123 1.54 11.13 -5.76
N ARG A 124 2.47 10.72 -6.62
CA ARG A 124 3.91 10.83 -6.35
C ARG A 124 4.35 12.29 -6.37
N ILE A 125 5.10 12.71 -5.35
CA ILE A 125 5.58 14.09 -5.20
C ILE A 125 7.00 14.20 -5.74
N ARG A 126 7.20 15.01 -6.78
CA ARG A 126 8.50 15.24 -7.43
C ARG A 126 9.42 16.17 -6.65
N LYS A 127 8.84 17.12 -5.90
CA LYS A 127 9.58 18.11 -5.11
C LYS A 127 10.10 17.51 -3.81
N ASP A 128 11.09 18.14 -3.23
CA ASP A 128 11.52 17.81 -1.88
C ASP A 128 10.43 18.13 -0.85
N GLY A 129 10.51 17.49 0.31
CA GLY A 129 9.50 17.60 1.34
C GLY A 129 8.22 16.81 1.04
N LEU A 130 7.19 17.05 1.83
CA LEU A 130 5.88 16.41 1.70
C LEU A 130 4.98 17.21 0.75
N GLY A 131 4.09 16.51 0.06
CA GLY A 131 3.03 17.12 -0.71
C GLY A 131 1.81 17.53 0.15
N ARG A 132 0.81 18.12 -0.49
CA ARG A 132 -0.45 18.41 0.18
C ARG A 132 -1.19 17.11 0.49
N PHE A 133 -1.65 16.96 1.73
CA PHE A 133 -2.47 15.84 2.14
C PHE A 133 -3.95 16.11 1.84
N HIS A 134 -4.61 15.09 1.28
CA HIS A 134 -6.04 15.12 1.01
C HIS A 134 -6.84 14.57 2.19
N SER A 135 -8.02 15.15 2.46
CA SER A 135 -8.88 14.78 3.58
C SER A 135 -9.54 13.40 3.46
N GLY A 136 -9.50 12.78 2.28
CA GLY A 136 -10.16 11.49 2.03
C GLY A 136 -9.70 10.37 2.98
N MET A 137 -8.41 10.33 3.33
CA MET A 137 -7.87 9.37 4.30
C MET A 137 -8.51 9.56 5.68
N ALA A 138 -8.60 10.81 6.17
CA ALA A 138 -9.22 11.11 7.46
C ALA A 138 -10.70 10.73 7.48
N SER A 139 -11.42 10.98 6.39
CA SER A 139 -12.83 10.57 6.26
C SER A 139 -12.99 9.05 6.34
N ILE A 140 -12.13 8.28 5.67
CA ILE A 140 -12.14 6.81 5.74
C ILE A 140 -11.82 6.33 7.16
N ALA A 141 -10.82 6.92 7.83
CA ALA A 141 -10.46 6.58 9.20
C ALA A 141 -11.64 6.78 10.16
N MET A 142 -12.31 7.94 10.08
CA MET A 142 -13.49 8.26 10.89
C MET A 142 -14.66 7.31 10.62
N MET A 143 -14.97 7.01 9.35
CA MET A 143 -16.03 6.07 8.98
C MET A 143 -15.78 4.64 9.43
N ALA A 144 -14.53 4.22 9.46
CA ALA A 144 -14.14 2.89 9.90
C ALA A 144 -13.91 2.79 11.41
N GLY A 145 -13.66 3.92 12.10
CA GLY A 145 -13.31 3.97 13.53
C GLY A 145 -11.92 3.39 13.80
N VAL A 146 -10.92 3.75 13.00
CA VAL A 146 -9.56 3.19 13.08
C VAL A 146 -8.49 4.27 13.17
N ASP A 147 -7.35 3.91 13.75
CA ASP A 147 -6.19 4.77 13.86
C ASP A 147 -5.41 4.89 12.54
N ILE A 148 -4.65 5.98 12.42
CA ILE A 148 -3.73 6.24 11.31
C ILE A 148 -2.30 6.11 11.84
N LEU A 149 -1.50 5.23 11.21
CA LEU A 149 -0.07 5.09 11.45
C LEU A 149 0.70 5.86 10.38
N PRO A 150 1.29 7.03 10.71
CA PRO A 150 2.14 7.76 9.77
C PRO A 150 3.46 7.01 9.55
N ILE A 151 3.92 7.00 8.29
CA ILE A 151 5.16 6.30 7.89
C ILE A 151 5.99 7.25 7.03
N ALA A 152 7.28 7.36 7.33
CA ALA A 152 8.23 8.08 6.51
C ALA A 152 9.00 7.11 5.61
N VAL A 153 8.91 7.29 4.29
CA VAL A 153 9.75 6.60 3.31
C VAL A 153 10.79 7.58 2.81
N LEU A 154 12.07 7.25 3.05
CA LEU A 154 13.21 8.10 2.70
C LEU A 154 13.98 7.49 1.54
N ASN A 155 14.55 8.34 0.68
CA ASN A 155 15.48 7.98 -0.41
C ASN A 155 14.95 6.98 -1.46
N SER A 156 13.64 6.69 -1.48
CA SER A 156 13.05 5.75 -2.45
C SER A 156 13.16 6.22 -3.91
N ARG A 157 13.41 7.51 -4.14
CA ARG A 157 13.68 8.07 -5.48
C ARG A 157 15.02 7.61 -6.07
N GLU A 158 15.96 7.22 -5.23
CA GLU A 158 17.28 6.76 -5.66
C GLU A 158 17.25 5.34 -6.23
N LEU A 159 16.14 4.63 -6.00
CA LEU A 159 15.93 3.29 -6.58
C LEU A 159 15.59 3.40 -8.07
N PRO A 160 15.96 2.39 -8.89
CA PRO A 160 15.64 2.37 -10.31
C PRO A 160 14.14 2.56 -10.55
N HIS A 161 13.77 3.48 -11.42
CA HIS A 161 12.36 3.74 -11.75
C HIS A 161 11.93 2.86 -12.91
N THR A 162 10.75 2.27 -12.81
CA THR A 162 10.14 1.49 -13.89
C THR A 162 9.24 2.34 -14.78
N THR A 163 8.75 3.48 -14.25
CA THR A 163 7.90 4.42 -15.00
C THR A 163 8.20 5.86 -14.58
N GLU A 164 8.19 6.77 -15.55
CA GLU A 164 8.18 8.20 -15.23
C GLU A 164 6.89 8.57 -14.49
N PRO A 165 6.96 9.46 -13.49
CA PRO A 165 5.75 9.95 -12.83
C PRO A 165 4.90 10.77 -13.81
N PRO A 166 3.58 10.67 -13.74
CA PRO A 166 2.67 11.46 -14.57
C PRO A 166 2.78 12.95 -14.31
#